data_7b9ea468f1a37c00eb33cbcf09411ecc
#
_entry.id   7b9ea468f1a37c00eb33cbcf09411ecc
#
_cell.length_a   1.000
_cell.length_b   1.000
_cell.length_c   1.000
_cell.angle_alpha   90.00
_cell.angle_beta   90.00
_cell.angle_gamma   90.00
#
_symmetry.space_group_name_H-M   'P 1'
#
loop_
_entity.id
_entity.type
_entity.pdbx_description
1 polymer ?
#
loop_
_entity_poly.entity_id
_entity_poly.type
_entity_poly.pdbx_seq_one_letter_code
_entity_poly.pdbx_strand_id
1 'polypeptide(L)'
;MVKIVTGRINSFKSTRLQNYYNEKQLGDGFIARKIMKDSLVYGYNLQRLSTGEEIPFVIRDIYLDENSKIIYQLGPYLFYESAFIYLDKIIDEFIKNKISPVYLDEIGVLELNGQGFDQVINRLIEAGIDLCLVVRNDLLDQVCERYGFKEVEII
;
A
#
# COMPACT_ATOMS: atom_id res chain seq x y z
N MET A 1 3.63 7.33 -15.55
CA MET A 1 2.24 6.88 -15.71
C MET A 1 1.70 6.37 -14.39
N VAL A 2 0.42 6.61 -14.12
CA VAL A 2 -0.23 6.13 -12.90
C VAL A 2 -1.46 5.35 -13.29
N LYS A 3 -1.55 4.12 -12.77
CA LYS A 3 -2.71 3.25 -12.91
C LYS A 3 -3.37 3.07 -11.55
N ILE A 4 -4.68 3.08 -11.51
CA ILE A 4 -5.41 3.02 -10.25
C ILE A 4 -6.51 1.96 -10.31
N VAL A 5 -6.51 1.09 -9.31
CA VAL A 5 -7.64 0.24 -8.98
C VAL A 5 -8.48 1.01 -7.98
N THR A 6 -9.74 1.26 -8.30
CA THR A 6 -10.64 2.00 -7.42
C THR A 6 -11.96 1.24 -7.23
N GLY A 7 -12.69 1.60 -6.21
CA GLY A 7 -13.97 1.00 -5.88
C GLY A 7 -14.38 1.34 -4.45
N ARG A 8 -15.52 0.79 -4.05
CA ARG A 8 -16.04 0.96 -2.69
C ARG A 8 -15.23 0.16 -1.67
N ILE A 9 -15.41 0.43 -0.40
CA ILE A 9 -14.89 -0.39 0.69
C ILE A 9 -15.33 -1.85 0.47
N ASN A 10 -14.41 -2.80 0.68
CA ASN A 10 -14.66 -4.25 0.53
C ASN A 10 -15.07 -4.68 -0.89
N SER A 11 -14.58 -4.00 -1.92
CA SER A 11 -14.85 -4.35 -3.33
C SER A 11 -13.72 -5.16 -3.98
N PHE A 12 -12.93 -5.88 -3.19
CA PHE A 12 -11.84 -6.75 -3.65
C PHE A 12 -10.75 -6.02 -4.46
N LYS A 13 -10.46 -4.77 -4.09
CA LYS A 13 -9.47 -3.94 -4.80
C LYS A 13 -8.07 -4.54 -4.74
N SER A 14 -7.65 -5.04 -3.57
CA SER A 14 -6.34 -5.69 -3.40
C SER A 14 -6.21 -6.92 -4.28
N THR A 15 -7.26 -7.73 -4.37
CA THR A 15 -7.30 -8.90 -5.25
C THR A 15 -7.17 -8.48 -6.72
N ARG A 16 -7.85 -7.41 -7.12
CA ARG A 16 -7.75 -6.89 -8.50
C ARG A 16 -6.35 -6.39 -8.81
N LEU A 17 -5.70 -5.72 -7.88
CA LEU A 17 -4.31 -5.28 -8.05
C LEU A 17 -3.38 -6.48 -8.21
N GLN A 18 -3.53 -7.50 -7.37
CA GLN A 18 -2.73 -8.73 -7.46
C GLN A 18 -2.95 -9.44 -8.79
N ASN A 19 -4.20 -9.56 -9.24
CA ASN A 19 -4.51 -10.18 -10.52
C ASN A 19 -3.87 -9.41 -11.69
N TYR A 20 -3.90 -8.10 -11.62
CA TYR A 20 -3.25 -7.26 -12.62
C TYR A 20 -1.73 -7.53 -12.66
N TYR A 21 -1.08 -7.56 -11.51
CA TYR A 21 0.34 -7.92 -11.42
C TYR A 21 0.61 -9.32 -11.99
N ASN A 22 -0.21 -10.31 -11.61
CA ASN A 22 -0.04 -11.69 -12.07
C ASN A 22 -0.17 -11.80 -13.59
N GLU A 23 -1.06 -11.03 -14.19
CA GLU A 23 -1.24 -10.98 -15.64
C GLU A 23 -0.06 -10.31 -16.35
N LYS A 24 0.38 -9.16 -15.85
CA LYS A 24 1.43 -8.35 -16.50
C LYS A 24 2.84 -8.86 -16.21
N GLN A 25 3.08 -9.44 -15.05
CA GLN A 25 4.41 -9.91 -14.62
C GLN A 25 5.50 -8.84 -14.76
N LEU A 26 5.17 -7.58 -14.49
CA LEU A 26 6.05 -6.43 -14.66
C LEU A 26 6.03 -5.58 -13.38
N GLY A 27 7.22 -5.20 -12.92
CA GLY A 27 7.38 -4.39 -11.71
C GLY A 27 7.39 -5.22 -10.44
N ASP A 28 7.16 -4.57 -9.32
CA ASP A 28 7.07 -5.19 -8.00
C ASP A 28 6.32 -4.25 -7.06
N GLY A 29 6.02 -4.71 -5.89
CA GLY A 29 5.33 -3.90 -4.88
C GLY A 29 4.68 -4.75 -3.83
N PHE A 30 3.62 -4.21 -3.24
CA PHE A 30 3.04 -4.78 -2.03
C PHE A 30 1.52 -4.76 -2.06
N ILE A 31 0.93 -5.78 -1.46
CA ILE A 31 -0.49 -5.81 -1.12
C ILE A 31 -0.66 -6.03 0.38
N ALA A 32 -1.77 -5.54 0.93
CA ALA A 32 -2.15 -5.77 2.32
C ALA A 32 -3.07 -6.99 2.40
N ARG A 33 -2.59 -8.05 3.05
CA ARG A 33 -3.35 -9.29 3.20
C ARG A 33 -4.08 -9.31 4.53
N LYS A 34 -5.41 -9.36 4.47
CA LYS A 34 -6.26 -9.43 5.65
C LYS A 34 -6.09 -10.74 6.39
N ILE A 35 -5.95 -10.66 7.71
CA ILE A 35 -5.89 -11.82 8.60
C ILE A 35 -7.10 -11.78 9.52
N MET A 36 -7.86 -12.87 9.52
CA MET A 36 -9.05 -13.03 10.36
C MET A 36 -8.74 -13.88 11.58
N LYS A 37 -9.38 -13.56 12.71
CA LYS A 37 -9.35 -14.35 13.93
C LYS A 37 -10.74 -14.33 14.56
N ASP A 38 -11.34 -15.51 14.75
CA ASP A 38 -12.67 -15.65 15.36
C ASP A 38 -13.72 -14.72 14.70
N SER A 39 -13.76 -14.69 13.38
CA SER A 39 -14.66 -13.87 12.56
C SER A 39 -14.42 -12.36 12.66
N LEU A 40 -13.35 -11.92 13.31
CA LEU A 40 -12.94 -10.52 13.39
C LEU A 40 -11.66 -10.30 12.58
N VAL A 41 -11.46 -9.09 12.11
CA VAL A 41 -10.19 -8.71 11.51
C VAL A 41 -9.15 -8.63 12.62
N TYR A 42 -8.13 -9.49 12.53
CA TYR A 42 -6.98 -9.47 13.43
C TYR A 42 -6.01 -8.35 13.03
N GLY A 43 -5.73 -8.25 11.75
CA GLY A 43 -4.82 -7.28 11.18
C GLY A 43 -4.56 -7.55 9.70
N TYR A 44 -3.45 -7.02 9.21
CA TYR A 44 -3.01 -7.20 7.83
C TYR A 44 -1.51 -7.49 7.81
N ASN A 45 -1.11 -8.40 6.92
CA ASN A 45 0.30 -8.55 6.56
C ASN A 45 0.59 -7.74 5.30
N LEU A 46 1.80 -7.22 5.20
CA LEU A 46 2.33 -6.64 3.97
C LEU A 46 3.00 -7.76 3.18
N GLN A 47 2.48 -8.06 1.99
CA GLN A 47 3.02 -9.10 1.13
C GLN A 47 3.70 -8.49 -0.08
N ARG A 48 4.95 -8.86 -0.31
CA ARG A 48 5.67 -8.48 -1.53
C ARG A 48 5.18 -9.33 -2.70
N LEU A 49 4.86 -8.70 -3.81
CA LEU A 49 4.25 -9.37 -4.95
C LEU A 49 5.21 -10.35 -5.65
N SER A 50 6.47 -9.95 -5.84
CA SER A 50 7.43 -10.78 -6.59
C SER A 50 7.92 -12.00 -5.83
N THR A 51 7.94 -11.97 -4.51
CA THR A 51 8.50 -13.04 -3.68
C THR A 51 7.47 -13.80 -2.87
N GLY A 52 6.30 -13.18 -2.62
CA GLY A 52 5.30 -13.72 -1.71
C GLY A 52 5.65 -13.58 -0.23
N GLU A 53 6.80 -12.97 0.10
CA GLU A 53 7.20 -12.73 1.50
C GLU A 53 6.19 -11.83 2.20
N GLU A 54 5.81 -12.21 3.42
CA GLU A 54 4.86 -11.46 4.23
C GLU A 54 5.48 -11.05 5.56
N ILE A 55 5.14 -9.83 5.99
CA ILE A 55 5.51 -9.33 7.31
C ILE A 55 4.29 -8.71 7.99
N PRO A 56 4.24 -8.70 9.33
CA PRO A 56 3.17 -7.98 10.04
C PRO A 56 3.19 -6.50 9.67
N PHE A 57 2.03 -5.96 9.29
CA PHE A 57 1.87 -4.57 8.86
C PHE A 57 0.94 -3.78 9.77
N VAL A 58 -0.26 -4.31 10.00
CA VAL A 58 -1.32 -3.66 10.78
C VAL A 58 -1.88 -4.66 11.79
N ILE A 59 -2.13 -4.20 13.00
CA ILE A 59 -2.81 -4.96 14.05
C ILE A 59 -4.03 -4.19 14.53
N ARG A 60 -5.12 -4.90 14.79
CA ARG A 60 -6.28 -4.30 15.46
C ARG A 60 -5.93 -4.04 16.93
N ASP A 61 -6.36 -2.90 17.46
CA ASP A 61 -5.97 -2.40 18.79
C ASP A 61 -6.20 -3.42 19.91
N ILE A 62 -7.30 -4.20 19.85
CA ILE A 62 -7.62 -5.21 20.87
C ILE A 62 -6.63 -6.39 20.90
N TYR A 63 -5.80 -6.55 19.88
CA TYR A 63 -4.80 -7.63 19.77
C TYR A 63 -3.37 -7.14 19.93
N LEU A 64 -3.17 -5.87 20.24
CA LEU A 64 -1.83 -5.28 20.32
C LEU A 64 -1.01 -5.92 21.45
N ASP A 65 0.22 -6.34 21.13
CA ASP A 65 1.24 -6.72 22.09
C ASP A 65 1.94 -5.46 22.61
N GLU A 66 2.12 -5.34 23.93
CA GLU A 66 2.75 -4.19 24.58
C GLU A 66 4.19 -3.93 24.13
N ASN A 67 4.87 -4.94 23.62
CA ASN A 67 6.26 -4.81 23.15
C ASN A 67 6.38 -4.31 21.71
N SER A 68 5.26 -4.16 21.00
CA SER A 68 5.25 -3.75 19.61
C SER A 68 5.32 -2.23 19.48
N LYS A 69 6.15 -1.74 18.57
CA LYS A 69 6.27 -0.31 18.29
C LYS A 69 5.36 0.10 17.14
N ILE A 70 4.48 1.05 17.45
CA ILE A 70 3.46 1.56 16.51
C ILE A 70 3.90 2.94 16.01
N ILE A 71 3.78 3.15 14.69
CA ILE A 71 4.14 4.43 14.08
C ILE A 71 2.92 5.25 13.66
N TYR A 72 1.84 4.60 13.21
CA TYR A 72 0.60 5.27 12.80
C TYR A 72 -0.62 4.56 13.37
N GLN A 73 -1.70 5.32 13.50
CA GLN A 73 -3.01 4.78 13.92
C GLN A 73 -4.11 5.32 13.00
N LEU A 74 -5.01 4.45 12.57
CA LEU A 74 -6.19 4.80 11.80
C LEU A 74 -7.39 4.04 12.38
N GLY A 75 -8.22 4.74 13.18
CA GLY A 75 -9.32 4.11 13.91
C GLY A 75 -8.80 2.99 14.81
N PRO A 76 -9.36 1.77 14.72
CA PRO A 76 -8.93 0.64 15.55
C PRO A 76 -7.65 -0.05 15.03
N TYR A 77 -7.06 0.44 13.96
CA TYR A 77 -5.91 -0.17 13.30
C TYR A 77 -4.62 0.56 13.62
N LEU A 78 -3.62 -0.21 14.07
CA LEU A 78 -2.30 0.27 14.47
C LEU A 78 -1.25 -0.28 13.50
N PHE A 79 -0.38 0.60 13.02
CA PHE A 79 0.62 0.27 11.99
C PHE A 79 1.98 0.08 12.63
N TYR A 80 2.61 -1.07 12.38
CA TYR A 80 3.92 -1.40 12.92
C TYR A 80 5.04 -0.57 12.28
N GLU A 81 5.89 0.02 13.10
CA GLU A 81 7.08 0.72 12.61
C GLU A 81 8.01 -0.20 11.82
N SER A 82 8.15 -1.45 12.26
CA SER A 82 9.01 -2.44 11.59
C SER A 82 8.65 -2.67 10.13
N ALA A 83 7.36 -2.60 9.80
CA ALA A 83 6.91 -2.74 8.41
C ALA A 83 7.40 -1.58 7.54
N PHE A 84 7.40 -0.36 8.05
CA PHE A 84 7.87 0.82 7.32
C PHE A 84 9.39 0.85 7.18
N ILE A 85 10.11 0.36 8.17
CA ILE A 85 11.57 0.18 8.06
C ILE A 85 11.91 -0.82 6.95
N TYR A 86 11.22 -1.96 6.93
CA TYR A 86 11.36 -2.96 5.87
C TYR A 86 11.00 -2.38 4.50
N LEU A 87 9.86 -1.68 4.42
CA LEU A 87 9.39 -1.05 3.20
C LEU A 87 10.43 -0.08 2.63
N ASP A 88 11.00 0.79 3.45
CA ASP A 88 11.99 1.77 3.02
C ASP A 88 13.21 1.11 2.40
N LYS A 89 13.68 -0.01 2.96
CA LYS A 89 14.77 -0.79 2.38
C LYS A 89 14.45 -1.31 0.99
N ILE A 90 13.25 -1.87 0.83
CA ILE A 90 12.84 -2.44 -0.46
C ILE A 90 12.63 -1.33 -1.50
N ILE A 91 12.06 -0.20 -1.09
CA ILE A 91 11.89 0.96 -1.99
C ILE A 91 13.24 1.51 -2.45
N ASP A 92 14.25 1.55 -1.58
CA ASP A 92 15.61 1.92 -1.98
C ASP A 92 16.14 1.00 -3.09
N GLU A 93 15.90 -0.29 -2.97
CA GLU A 93 16.27 -1.27 -4.00
C GLU A 93 15.50 -1.02 -5.31
N PHE A 94 14.20 -0.74 -5.22
CA PHE A 94 13.38 -0.46 -6.40
C PHE A 94 13.91 0.75 -7.15
N ILE A 95 14.22 1.82 -6.44
CA ILE A 95 14.76 3.05 -7.05
C ILE A 95 16.12 2.79 -7.69
N LYS A 96 17.01 2.11 -6.98
CA LYS A 96 18.35 1.76 -7.47
C LYS A 96 18.28 0.92 -8.75
N ASN A 97 17.40 -0.06 -8.78
CA ASN A 97 17.26 -1.01 -9.89
C ASN A 97 16.23 -0.58 -10.93
N LYS A 98 15.63 0.59 -10.78
CA LYS A 98 14.62 1.14 -11.68
C LYS A 98 13.44 0.19 -11.90
N ILE A 99 12.98 -0.43 -10.82
CA ILE A 99 11.78 -1.30 -10.85
C ILE A 99 10.56 -0.43 -11.11
N SER A 100 9.82 -0.75 -12.16
CA SER A 100 8.63 0.00 -12.57
C SER A 100 7.66 -0.93 -13.31
N PRO A 101 6.34 -0.85 -13.07
CA PRO A 101 5.71 -0.01 -12.07
C PRO A 101 5.89 -0.55 -10.64
N VAL A 102 5.67 0.31 -9.64
CA VAL A 102 5.58 -0.10 -8.24
C VAL A 102 4.11 -0.12 -7.81
N TYR A 103 3.71 -1.23 -7.20
CA TYR A 103 2.35 -1.48 -6.75
C TYR A 103 2.22 -1.17 -5.26
N LEU A 104 1.25 -0.33 -4.88
CA LEU A 104 0.96 0.00 -3.48
C LEU A 104 -0.54 -0.09 -3.22
N ASP A 105 -0.88 -0.78 -2.15
CA ASP A 105 -2.25 -1.04 -1.75
C ASP A 105 -2.75 -0.02 -0.72
N GLU A 106 -4.05 0.31 -0.78
CA GLU A 106 -4.76 1.12 0.22
C GLU A 106 -4.16 2.52 0.45
N ILE A 107 -4.00 3.28 -0.62
CA ILE A 107 -3.62 4.69 -0.54
C ILE A 107 -4.87 5.51 -0.17
N GLY A 108 -4.82 6.25 0.92
CA GLY A 108 -6.00 6.94 1.42
C GLY A 108 -5.71 7.95 2.53
N VAL A 109 -6.42 7.83 3.64
CA VAL A 109 -6.45 8.84 4.71
C VAL A 109 -5.06 9.10 5.30
N LEU A 110 -4.25 8.08 5.55
CA LEU A 110 -2.89 8.29 6.08
C LEU A 110 -2.05 9.13 5.14
N GLU A 111 -2.06 8.78 3.85
CA GLU A 111 -1.27 9.45 2.82
C GLU A 111 -1.71 10.91 2.65
N LEU A 112 -3.01 11.17 2.69
CA LEU A 112 -3.56 12.52 2.63
C LEU A 112 -3.13 13.39 3.83
N ASN A 113 -2.71 12.78 4.93
CA ASN A 113 -2.19 13.44 6.12
C ASN A 113 -0.65 13.40 6.21
N GLY A 114 0.04 13.04 5.16
CA GLY A 114 1.50 12.98 5.13
C GLY A 114 2.09 11.78 5.85
N GLN A 115 1.30 10.74 6.07
CA GLN A 115 1.67 9.52 6.79
C GLN A 115 1.61 8.31 5.84
N GLY A 116 1.80 7.11 6.40
CA GLY A 116 1.71 5.89 5.61
C GLY A 116 2.75 5.82 4.50
N PHE A 117 2.30 5.60 3.28
CA PHE A 117 3.16 5.52 2.10
C PHE A 117 3.48 6.88 1.45
N ASP A 118 3.11 7.99 2.09
CA ASP A 118 3.24 9.32 1.46
C ASP A 118 4.67 9.62 0.99
N GLN A 119 5.66 9.44 1.86
CA GLN A 119 7.07 9.68 1.49
C GLN A 119 7.54 8.73 0.39
N VAL A 120 7.12 7.47 0.46
CA VAL A 120 7.45 6.46 -0.55
C VAL A 120 6.92 6.86 -1.92
N ILE A 121 5.66 7.30 -1.99
CA ILE A 121 5.03 7.74 -3.23
C ILE A 121 5.79 8.93 -3.82
N ASN A 122 6.11 9.92 -3.00
CA ASN A 122 6.87 11.10 -3.46
C ASN A 122 8.26 10.71 -3.98
N ARG A 123 8.96 9.80 -3.31
CA ARG A 123 10.27 9.30 -3.75
C ARG A 123 10.19 8.58 -5.09
N LEU A 124 9.17 7.75 -5.28
CA LEU A 124 8.94 7.01 -6.52
C LEU A 124 8.61 7.97 -7.68
N ILE A 125 7.79 8.98 -7.43
CA ILE A 125 7.47 10.01 -8.42
C ILE A 125 8.74 10.76 -8.84
N GLU A 126 9.55 11.20 -7.88
CA GLU A 126 10.81 11.89 -8.15
C GLU A 126 11.79 11.02 -8.95
N ALA A 127 11.78 9.72 -8.73
CA ALA A 127 12.62 8.77 -9.45
C ALA A 127 12.09 8.44 -10.85
N GLY A 128 10.93 8.95 -11.24
CA GLY A 128 10.33 8.68 -12.55
C GLY A 128 9.75 7.29 -12.69
N ILE A 129 9.41 6.66 -11.58
CA ILE A 129 8.85 5.29 -11.55
C ILE A 129 7.34 5.35 -11.70
N ASP A 130 6.79 4.51 -12.57
CA ASP A 130 5.35 4.37 -12.75
C ASP A 130 4.71 3.71 -11.53
N LEU A 131 3.47 4.05 -11.24
CA LEU A 131 2.74 3.59 -10.07
C LEU A 131 1.47 2.83 -10.45
N CYS A 132 1.19 1.76 -9.70
CA CYS A 132 -0.11 1.10 -9.69
C CYS A 132 -0.64 1.13 -8.26
N LEU A 133 -1.71 1.89 -8.04
CA LEU A 133 -2.21 2.17 -6.70
C LEU A 133 -3.62 1.64 -6.51
N VAL A 134 -3.94 1.23 -5.29
CA VAL A 134 -5.33 1.01 -4.86
C VAL A 134 -5.80 2.25 -4.11
N VAL A 135 -6.89 2.84 -4.56
CA VAL A 135 -7.48 4.03 -3.93
C VAL A 135 -8.99 3.85 -3.85
N ARG A 136 -9.55 4.03 -2.66
CA ARG A 136 -11.01 4.01 -2.50
C ARG A 136 -11.65 5.14 -3.30
N ASN A 137 -12.78 4.87 -3.94
CA ASN A 137 -13.40 5.80 -4.92
C ASN A 137 -13.76 7.17 -4.32
N ASP A 138 -14.13 7.23 -3.05
CA ASP A 138 -14.46 8.49 -2.37
C ASP A 138 -13.23 9.37 -2.04
N LEU A 139 -12.03 8.82 -2.16
CA LEU A 139 -10.77 9.54 -1.92
C LEU A 139 -9.97 9.78 -3.21
N LEU A 140 -10.44 9.29 -4.33
CA LEU A 140 -9.69 9.31 -5.59
C LEU A 140 -9.29 10.73 -6.02
N ASP A 141 -10.22 11.66 -6.00
CA ASP A 141 -9.95 13.04 -6.42
C ASP A 141 -8.91 13.71 -5.51
N GLN A 142 -9.04 13.51 -4.20
CA GLN A 142 -8.12 14.07 -3.22
C GLN A 142 -6.70 13.51 -3.38
N VAL A 143 -6.58 12.20 -3.64
CA VAL A 143 -5.28 11.56 -3.86
C VAL A 143 -4.64 12.08 -5.15
N CYS A 144 -5.40 12.15 -6.23
CA CYS A 144 -4.88 12.70 -7.50
C CYS A 144 -4.42 14.15 -7.34
N GLU A 145 -5.17 14.97 -6.61
CA GLU A 145 -4.80 16.36 -6.36
C GLU A 145 -3.50 16.45 -5.54
N ARG A 146 -3.38 15.65 -4.48
CA ARG A 146 -2.21 15.67 -3.60
C ARG A 146 -0.91 15.39 -4.35
N TYR A 147 -0.92 14.41 -5.25
CA TYR A 147 0.29 13.98 -5.97
C TYR A 147 0.42 14.59 -7.36
N GLY A 148 -0.53 15.43 -7.77
CA GLY A 148 -0.50 16.05 -9.09
C GLY A 148 -0.72 15.08 -10.24
N PHE A 149 -1.46 14.01 -10.02
CA PHE A 149 -1.80 13.04 -11.06
C PHE A 149 -2.84 13.63 -12.00
N LYS A 150 -2.44 14.00 -13.20
CA LYS A 150 -3.33 14.61 -14.20
C LYS A 150 -3.98 13.61 -15.12
N GLU A 151 -3.23 12.57 -15.47
CA GLU A 151 -3.70 11.49 -16.33
C GLU A 151 -3.53 10.17 -15.60
N VAL A 152 -4.63 9.54 -15.23
CA VAL A 152 -4.63 8.24 -14.59
C VAL A 152 -5.44 7.26 -15.43
N GLU A 153 -4.98 6.01 -15.48
CA GLU A 153 -5.71 4.92 -16.09
C GLU A 153 -6.37 4.10 -14.99
N ILE A 154 -7.68 3.96 -15.06
CA ILE A 154 -8.42 3.07 -14.14
C ILE A 154 -8.37 1.66 -14.70
N ILE A 155 -7.93 0.74 -13.87
CA ILE A 155 -7.75 -0.66 -14.25
C ILE A 155 -8.61 -1.61 -13.42
#